data_57ea2c19329bb14ebf7326f928f398e2
#
_entry.id   57ea2c19329bb14ebf7326f928f398e2
#
_cell.length_a   1.000
_cell.length_b   1.000
_cell.length_c   1.000
_cell.angle_alpha   90.00
_cell.angle_beta   90.00
_cell.angle_gamma   90.00
#
_symmetry.space_group_name_H-M   'P 1'
#
loop_
_entity.id
_entity.type
_entity.pdbx_description
1 polymer ?
#
loop_
_entity_poly.entity_id
_entity_poly.type
_entity_poly.pdbx_seq_one_letter_code
_entity_poly.pdbx_strand_id
1 'polypeptide(L)'
;MDIELPYMAEYARSGRANCKGCKCSIPKDNLRIAAMVQSAFHDAKVPNWFHKGCFFKNQRPGSVGDIQNFENLRFTDQKELTDLIGNIEGVIHAKSGKKRSKSAYLVRKDFGIEYAKSSRSTCRGCEQKINKDQVRLRKTVYDTEVGMKYGGQPLWHHLDCFAQMRSELGWFDSGENMLGYTSLTSDDQKEVKNILPAIKSEELPDAKRSKMKLVEDTEENEEKNHLKNQNDAFFLFRDELKSVIKKADLEKLLESNNQQPLTGDSERLLDQAADLLTFGAIESCSECASSQFIFNRSGYICNGNLSEWTKCTKFLAKPTRSACKVPTELKEKYPFLNLVNKVPSVRIIQNLPPSERTLLKNSRIKGNTDEFDGLEGSED
;
A
#
# COMPACT_ATOMS: atom_id res chain seq x y z
N MET A 1 -8.65 8.87 14.04
CA MET A 1 -7.45 9.71 13.96
C MET A 1 -6.97 9.69 12.53
N ASP A 2 -6.95 10.84 11.86
CA ASP A 2 -6.51 10.91 10.48
C ASP A 2 -4.98 10.81 10.43
N ILE A 3 -4.50 9.69 9.89
CA ILE A 3 -3.07 9.49 9.66
C ILE A 3 -2.70 10.27 8.41
N GLU A 4 -1.79 11.24 8.55
CA GLU A 4 -1.28 12.00 7.42
C GLU A 4 -0.34 11.12 6.57
N LEU A 5 -0.77 10.82 5.35
CA LEU A 5 0.00 9.99 4.44
C LEU A 5 0.99 10.84 3.62
N PRO A 6 2.22 10.33 3.39
CA PRO A 6 3.25 11.07 2.67
C PRO A 6 3.03 11.18 1.16
N TYR A 7 2.16 10.34 0.61
CA TYR A 7 1.91 10.26 -0.83
C TYR A 7 0.42 10.23 -1.15
N MET A 8 0.06 10.62 -2.38
CA MET A 8 -1.30 10.58 -2.90
C MET A 8 -1.29 10.15 -4.36
N ALA A 9 -2.24 9.33 -4.79
CA ALA A 9 -2.40 8.93 -6.19
C ALA A 9 -3.77 9.31 -6.73
N GLU A 10 -3.83 9.75 -7.99
CA GLU A 10 -5.08 10.03 -8.70
C GLU A 10 -4.87 10.04 -10.21
N TYR A 11 -5.96 10.00 -10.98
CA TYR A 11 -5.92 10.31 -12.41
C TYR A 11 -5.96 11.82 -12.63
N ALA A 12 -5.08 12.31 -13.52
CA ALA A 12 -4.95 13.74 -13.78
C ALA A 12 -6.26 14.32 -14.36
N ARG A 13 -6.89 15.26 -13.66
CA ARG A 13 -8.15 15.91 -14.09
C ARG A 13 -7.98 16.80 -15.33
N SER A 14 -6.75 17.26 -15.58
CA SER A 14 -6.39 18.10 -16.71
C SER A 14 -4.92 17.91 -17.08
N GLY A 15 -4.52 18.33 -18.27
CA GLY A 15 -3.11 18.30 -18.72
C GLY A 15 -2.24 19.47 -18.22
N ARG A 16 -2.70 20.24 -17.21
CA ARG A 16 -2.00 21.48 -16.76
C ARG A 16 -0.84 21.22 -15.81
N ALA A 17 -0.83 20.11 -15.11
CA ALA A 17 0.19 19.80 -14.11
C ALA A 17 1.49 19.34 -14.79
N ASN A 18 2.63 19.88 -14.32
CA ASN A 18 3.96 19.46 -14.76
C ASN A 18 4.57 18.49 -13.73
N CYS A 19 5.19 17.44 -14.25
CA CYS A 19 5.92 16.47 -13.45
C CYS A 19 7.15 17.14 -12.78
N LYS A 20 7.27 17.03 -11.46
CA LYS A 20 8.42 17.59 -10.73
C LYS A 20 9.74 16.89 -11.06
N GLY A 21 9.70 15.65 -11.57
CA GLY A 21 10.89 14.87 -11.97
C GLY A 21 11.43 15.27 -13.33
N CYS A 22 10.61 15.15 -14.40
CA CYS A 22 11.05 15.41 -15.79
C CYS A 22 10.61 16.75 -16.35
N LYS A 23 9.82 17.55 -15.62
CA LYS A 23 9.28 18.85 -16.00
C LYS A 23 8.25 18.83 -17.17
N CYS A 24 8.01 17.67 -17.77
CA CYS A 24 6.99 17.53 -18.82
C CYS A 24 5.59 17.57 -18.24
N SER A 25 4.59 17.96 -19.05
CA SER A 25 3.18 17.93 -18.65
C SER A 25 2.69 16.52 -18.39
N ILE A 26 1.77 16.37 -17.43
CA ILE A 26 1.08 15.11 -17.15
C ILE A 26 -0.25 15.15 -17.89
N PRO A 27 -0.47 14.30 -18.92
CA PRO A 27 -1.70 14.32 -19.70
C PRO A 27 -2.94 14.05 -18.83
N LYS A 28 -4.10 14.59 -19.27
CA LYS A 28 -5.39 14.30 -18.66
C LYS A 28 -5.63 12.77 -18.63
N ASP A 29 -6.29 12.29 -17.58
CA ASP A 29 -6.66 10.90 -17.33
C ASP A 29 -5.46 9.93 -17.13
N ASN A 30 -4.23 10.41 -17.13
CA ASN A 30 -3.06 9.59 -16.77
C ASN A 30 -2.89 9.50 -15.26
N LEU A 31 -2.48 8.32 -14.79
CA LEU A 31 -2.12 8.11 -13.39
C LEU A 31 -0.94 9.02 -13.01
N ARG A 32 -1.13 9.80 -11.96
CA ARG A 32 -0.10 10.63 -11.34
C ARG A 32 -0.01 10.36 -9.84
N ILE A 33 1.19 10.50 -9.30
CA ILE A 33 1.45 10.28 -7.88
C ILE A 33 2.13 11.52 -7.32
N ALA A 34 1.65 11.99 -6.17
CA ALA A 34 2.22 13.14 -5.49
C ALA A 34 3.03 12.73 -4.27
N ALA A 35 4.12 13.47 -4.03
CA ALA A 35 4.71 13.59 -2.70
C ALA A 35 4.08 14.80 -2.00
N MET A 36 3.54 14.60 -0.79
CA MET A 36 2.95 15.64 0.01
C MET A 36 4.07 16.39 0.73
N VAL A 37 4.26 17.65 0.41
CA VAL A 37 5.33 18.50 0.98
C VAL A 37 4.71 19.69 1.69
N GLN A 38 5.36 20.14 2.79
CA GLN A 38 4.94 21.33 3.50
C GLN A 38 4.99 22.55 2.57
N SER A 39 3.93 23.33 2.54
CA SER A 39 3.90 24.59 1.79
C SER A 39 4.82 25.63 2.46
N ALA A 40 5.51 26.43 1.65
CA ALA A 40 6.27 27.57 2.16
C ALA A 40 5.38 28.76 2.52
N PHE A 41 4.11 28.78 2.09
CA PHE A 41 3.22 29.93 2.19
C PHE A 41 2.03 29.70 3.13
N HIS A 42 1.70 28.44 3.44
CA HIS A 42 0.53 28.06 4.25
C HIS A 42 0.90 26.90 5.15
N ASP A 43 0.28 26.83 6.30
CA ASP A 43 0.41 25.66 7.20
C ASP A 43 -0.43 24.47 6.69
N ALA A 44 -0.10 24.05 5.47
CA ALA A 44 -0.73 22.91 4.83
C ALA A 44 0.26 22.20 3.90
N LYS A 45 0.07 20.91 3.69
CA LYS A 45 0.84 20.14 2.70
C LYS A 45 0.24 20.31 1.32
N VAL A 46 1.11 20.47 0.34
CA VAL A 46 0.76 20.61 -1.08
C VAL A 46 1.30 19.42 -1.90
N PRO A 47 0.57 18.95 -2.91
CA PRO A 47 0.99 17.82 -3.73
C PRO A 47 2.03 18.24 -4.77
N ASN A 48 3.19 17.61 -4.74
CA ASN A 48 4.18 17.66 -5.82
C ASN A 48 3.96 16.47 -6.75
N TRP A 49 3.41 16.71 -7.93
CA TRP A 49 3.00 15.69 -8.88
C TRP A 49 4.14 15.12 -9.72
N PHE A 50 4.08 13.81 -9.97
CA PHE A 50 5.02 13.06 -10.79
C PHE A 50 4.27 12.10 -11.72
N HIS A 51 4.84 11.84 -12.91
CA HIS A 51 4.50 10.63 -13.65
C HIS A 51 4.86 9.40 -12.80
N LYS A 52 4.14 8.28 -12.95
CA LYS A 52 4.41 7.02 -12.24
C LYS A 52 5.91 6.64 -12.24
N GLY A 53 6.53 6.54 -13.42
CA GLY A 53 7.95 6.18 -13.52
C GLY A 53 8.91 7.23 -12.94
N CYS A 54 8.55 8.53 -12.97
CA CYS A 54 9.36 9.58 -12.35
C CYS A 54 9.23 9.59 -10.82
N PHE A 55 8.07 9.22 -10.30
CA PHE A 55 7.83 9.11 -8.86
C PHE A 55 8.79 8.11 -8.22
N PHE A 56 8.83 6.90 -8.72
CA PHE A 56 9.68 5.84 -8.18
C PHE A 56 11.18 6.03 -8.38
N LYS A 57 11.61 6.97 -9.24
CA LYS A 57 13.01 7.40 -9.32
C LYS A 57 13.41 8.27 -8.12
N ASN A 58 12.48 9.06 -7.59
CA ASN A 58 12.74 10.09 -6.59
C ASN A 58 12.18 9.74 -5.19
N GLN A 59 11.15 8.91 -5.12
CA GLN A 59 10.42 8.58 -3.89
C GLN A 59 10.47 7.08 -3.60
N ARG A 60 10.34 6.73 -2.31
CA ARG A 60 10.41 5.34 -1.83
C ARG A 60 9.30 5.10 -0.80
N PRO A 61 8.05 4.84 -1.22
CA PRO A 61 7.01 4.39 -0.31
C PRO A 61 7.43 3.04 0.34
N GLY A 62 7.12 2.86 1.61
CA GLY A 62 7.40 1.63 2.33
C GLY A 62 6.29 0.59 2.14
N SER A 63 5.06 1.04 1.83
CA SER A 63 3.92 0.17 1.51
C SER A 63 2.92 0.91 0.63
N VAL A 64 1.99 0.20 0.02
CA VAL A 64 0.84 0.80 -0.69
C VAL A 64 -0.04 1.62 0.25
N GLY A 65 -0.05 1.28 1.54
CA GLY A 65 -0.76 2.01 2.57
C GLY A 65 -0.22 3.40 2.86
N ASP A 66 0.97 3.77 2.37
CA ASP A 66 1.51 5.13 2.44
C ASP A 66 0.92 6.08 1.37
N ILE A 67 0.13 5.53 0.43
CA ILE A 67 -0.42 6.28 -0.70
C ILE A 67 -1.91 6.52 -0.47
N GLN A 68 -2.31 7.76 -0.31
CA GLN A 68 -3.71 8.17 -0.23
C GLN A 68 -4.41 7.92 -1.57
N ASN A 69 -5.68 7.53 -1.55
CA ASN A 69 -6.52 7.20 -2.71
C ASN A 69 -6.03 5.99 -3.53
N PHE A 70 -5.16 5.14 -2.99
CA PHE A 70 -4.71 3.94 -3.69
C PHE A 70 -5.89 3.03 -4.06
N GLU A 71 -6.86 2.88 -3.17
CA GLU A 71 -8.05 2.03 -3.32
C GLU A 71 -9.02 2.56 -4.40
N ASN A 72 -8.89 3.82 -4.78
CA ASN A 72 -9.68 4.47 -5.83
C ASN A 72 -9.05 4.37 -7.22
N LEU A 73 -7.95 3.64 -7.35
CA LEU A 73 -7.30 3.38 -8.64
C LEU A 73 -7.88 2.12 -9.29
N ARG A 74 -7.67 2.00 -10.62
CA ARG A 74 -7.97 0.76 -11.35
C ARG A 74 -7.14 -0.39 -10.79
N PHE A 75 -7.72 -1.58 -10.76
CA PHE A 75 -7.04 -2.77 -10.23
C PHE A 75 -5.71 -3.05 -10.92
N THR A 76 -5.61 -2.79 -12.22
CA THR A 76 -4.36 -2.89 -12.99
C THR A 76 -3.28 -1.95 -12.48
N ASP A 77 -3.64 -0.70 -12.18
CA ASP A 77 -2.71 0.30 -11.64
C ASP A 77 -2.33 0.01 -10.19
N GLN A 78 -3.30 -0.46 -9.38
CA GLN A 78 -3.04 -0.92 -8.01
C GLN A 78 -2.02 -2.06 -7.98
N LYS A 79 -2.21 -3.07 -8.84
CA LYS A 79 -1.28 -4.18 -8.98
C LYS A 79 0.11 -3.72 -9.41
N GLU A 80 0.18 -2.86 -10.43
CA GLU A 80 1.45 -2.34 -10.93
C GLU A 80 2.20 -1.52 -9.86
N LEU A 81 1.50 -0.68 -9.08
CA LEU A 81 2.09 0.07 -7.98
C LEU A 81 2.57 -0.86 -6.86
N THR A 82 1.81 -1.90 -6.54
CA THR A 82 2.20 -2.91 -5.55
C THR A 82 3.48 -3.63 -5.99
N ASP A 83 3.54 -4.05 -7.25
CA ASP A 83 4.71 -4.70 -7.83
C ASP A 83 5.93 -3.76 -7.86
N LEU A 84 5.73 -2.47 -8.19
CA LEU A 84 6.80 -1.48 -8.17
C LEU A 84 7.32 -1.22 -6.75
N ILE A 85 6.47 -1.13 -5.75
CA ILE A 85 6.88 -0.96 -4.35
C ILE A 85 7.63 -2.20 -3.86
N GLY A 86 7.11 -3.40 -4.13
CA GLY A 86 7.79 -4.66 -3.81
C GLY A 86 9.14 -4.81 -4.51
N ASN A 87 9.24 -4.38 -5.78
CA ASN A 87 10.48 -4.42 -6.54
C ASN A 87 11.50 -3.34 -6.12
N ILE A 88 11.06 -2.19 -5.58
CA ILE A 88 11.98 -1.15 -5.05
C ILE A 88 12.72 -1.68 -3.84
N GLU A 89 12.11 -2.51 -3.06
CA GLU A 89 12.83 -3.26 -2.02
C GLU A 89 13.92 -4.17 -2.62
N GLY A 90 13.75 -4.67 -3.85
CA GLY A 90 14.74 -5.45 -4.59
C GLY A 90 15.83 -4.65 -5.34
N VAL A 91 15.56 -3.40 -5.75
CA VAL A 91 16.41 -2.62 -6.71
C VAL A 91 17.47 -1.76 -6.04
N ILE A 92 17.50 -1.60 -4.72
CA ILE A 92 18.62 -0.88 -4.05
C ILE A 92 19.98 -1.59 -4.24
N HIS A 93 20.01 -2.79 -4.81
CA HIS A 93 21.24 -3.60 -4.97
C HIS A 93 21.66 -3.94 -6.41
N ALA A 94 21.12 -3.31 -7.46
CA ALA A 94 21.54 -3.58 -8.83
C ALA A 94 22.12 -2.33 -9.52
N LYS A 95 23.34 -1.93 -9.11
CA LYS A 95 24.29 -1.22 -9.99
C LYS A 95 25.47 -2.14 -10.23
N SER A 96 25.35 -3.07 -11.15
CA SER A 96 26.40 -3.50 -12.10
C SER A 96 25.84 -4.60 -13.03
N GLY A 97 26.14 -4.42 -14.29
CA GLY A 97 25.58 -5.05 -15.47
C GLY A 97 25.59 -6.58 -15.55
N LYS A 98 24.68 -6.99 -16.32
CA LYS A 98 24.52 -8.09 -17.30
C LYS A 98 23.23 -8.88 -17.08
N LYS A 99 22.45 -8.96 -18.18
CA LYS A 99 21.21 -9.74 -18.32
C LYS A 99 21.40 -11.20 -17.89
N ARG A 100 20.62 -11.66 -16.91
CA ARG A 100 20.28 -13.09 -16.70
C ARG A 100 18.85 -13.24 -16.25
N SER A 101 18.22 -14.27 -16.76
CA SER A 101 16.82 -14.70 -16.70
C SER A 101 16.17 -14.69 -15.32
N LYS A 102 14.85 -14.43 -15.36
CA LYS A 102 13.88 -14.44 -14.28
C LYS A 102 13.91 -15.72 -13.43
N SER A 103 14.36 -15.58 -12.19
CA SER A 103 13.84 -16.28 -11.02
C SER A 103 13.96 -15.29 -9.88
N ALA A 104 12.84 -14.66 -9.49
CA ALA A 104 12.80 -13.69 -8.41
C ALA A 104 12.82 -14.44 -7.07
N TYR A 105 13.98 -14.91 -6.66
CA TYR A 105 14.20 -15.24 -5.26
C TYR A 105 14.34 -13.91 -4.50
N LEU A 106 13.41 -13.65 -3.60
CA LEU A 106 13.49 -12.58 -2.61
C LEU A 106 14.76 -12.78 -1.81
N VAL A 107 15.84 -12.11 -2.19
CA VAL A 107 17.04 -12.01 -1.37
C VAL A 107 16.62 -11.28 -0.10
N ARG A 108 16.49 -12.01 1.00
CA ARG A 108 16.13 -11.43 2.30
C ARG A 108 17.28 -10.55 2.74
N LYS A 109 17.07 -9.24 2.76
CA LYS A 109 18.06 -8.23 3.18
C LYS A 109 18.57 -8.43 4.61
N ASP A 110 17.81 -9.17 5.40
CA ASP A 110 18.11 -9.45 6.80
C ASP A 110 19.28 -10.42 6.96
N PHE A 111 19.63 -11.14 5.90
CA PHE A 111 20.69 -12.14 5.92
C PHE A 111 21.89 -11.70 5.08
N GLY A 112 23.07 -12.07 5.55
CA GLY A 112 24.30 -11.78 4.82
C GLY A 112 25.47 -12.64 5.30
N ILE A 113 26.48 -12.75 4.46
CA ILE A 113 27.71 -13.52 4.71
C ILE A 113 28.93 -12.66 4.41
N GLU A 114 29.91 -12.69 5.29
CA GLU A 114 31.17 -11.94 5.13
C GLU A 114 32.31 -12.55 5.97
N TYR A 115 33.52 -12.12 5.71
CA TYR A 115 34.64 -12.40 6.63
C TYR A 115 34.58 -11.50 7.85
N ALA A 116 34.89 -12.05 9.02
CA ALA A 116 34.95 -11.28 10.27
C ALA A 116 36.10 -10.29 10.22
N LYS A 117 35.82 -9.01 10.31
CA LYS A 117 36.82 -7.93 10.29
C LYS A 117 37.68 -7.91 11.56
N SER A 118 37.24 -8.53 12.64
CA SER A 118 37.93 -8.62 13.92
C SER A 118 37.35 -9.75 14.76
N SER A 119 38.09 -10.22 15.77
CA SER A 119 37.62 -11.25 16.71
C SER A 119 36.70 -10.73 17.83
N ARG A 120 35.97 -9.60 17.60
CA ARG A 120 35.10 -9.00 18.62
C ARG A 120 33.68 -9.58 18.61
N SER A 121 33.25 -10.15 17.48
CA SER A 121 31.88 -10.69 17.35
C SER A 121 31.74 -12.04 18.04
N THR A 122 30.64 -12.25 18.71
CA THR A 122 30.26 -13.49 19.38
C THR A 122 29.17 -14.18 18.58
N CYS A 123 29.30 -15.48 18.36
CA CYS A 123 28.30 -16.31 17.71
C CYS A 123 27.07 -16.46 18.62
N ARG A 124 25.86 -16.22 18.10
CA ARG A 124 24.62 -16.37 18.85
C ARG A 124 24.19 -17.83 19.07
N GLY A 125 24.75 -18.77 18.27
CA GLY A 125 24.43 -20.19 18.43
C GLY A 125 25.25 -20.89 19.50
N CYS A 126 26.58 -20.64 19.55
CA CYS A 126 27.48 -21.32 20.49
C CYS A 126 28.12 -20.39 21.53
N GLU A 127 27.80 -19.10 21.52
CA GLU A 127 28.36 -18.05 22.40
C GLU A 127 29.89 -17.88 22.38
N GLN A 128 30.57 -18.53 21.42
CA GLN A 128 32.00 -18.39 21.24
C GLN A 128 32.34 -17.23 20.31
N LYS A 129 33.59 -16.74 20.41
CA LYS A 129 34.10 -15.67 19.53
C LYS A 129 34.27 -16.18 18.12
N ILE A 130 33.93 -15.33 17.15
CA ILE A 130 34.21 -15.55 15.73
C ILE A 130 35.56 -14.89 15.44
N ASN A 131 36.56 -15.67 15.01
CA ASN A 131 37.90 -15.18 14.77
C ASN A 131 37.96 -14.24 13.56
N LYS A 132 38.96 -13.34 13.56
CA LYS A 132 39.24 -12.50 12.41
C LYS A 132 39.46 -13.36 11.16
N ASP A 133 38.96 -12.89 10.01
CA ASP A 133 39.05 -13.54 8.70
C ASP A 133 38.29 -14.87 8.59
N GLN A 134 37.54 -15.29 9.61
CA GLN A 134 36.64 -16.42 9.55
C GLN A 134 35.31 -16.01 8.88
N VAL A 135 34.73 -16.90 8.08
CA VAL A 135 33.42 -16.70 7.48
C VAL A 135 32.35 -16.64 8.57
N ARG A 136 31.52 -15.59 8.56
CA ARG A 136 30.41 -15.40 9.49
C ARG A 136 29.15 -15.01 8.75
N LEU A 137 28.01 -15.47 9.28
CA LEU A 137 26.69 -15.18 8.75
C LEU A 137 25.95 -14.25 9.70
N ARG A 138 25.20 -13.31 9.13
CA ARG A 138 24.39 -12.41 9.92
C ARG A 138 22.90 -12.65 9.66
N LYS A 139 22.12 -12.48 10.74
CA LYS A 139 20.70 -12.14 10.68
C LYS A 139 20.53 -10.76 11.29
N THR A 140 19.89 -9.84 10.59
CA THR A 140 19.54 -8.52 11.11
C THR A 140 18.19 -8.59 11.78
N VAL A 141 18.11 -8.18 13.04
CA VAL A 141 16.87 -8.10 13.82
C VAL A 141 16.53 -6.64 14.10
N TYR A 142 15.24 -6.31 14.13
CA TYR A 142 14.73 -4.94 14.27
C TYR A 142 13.93 -4.74 15.54
N ASP A 143 13.55 -5.82 16.22
CA ASP A 143 12.72 -5.88 17.42
C ASP A 143 13.51 -5.68 18.74
N THR A 144 14.82 -5.52 18.66
CA THR A 144 15.66 -5.18 19.81
C THR A 144 15.78 -3.67 20.00
N GLU A 145 16.04 -3.21 21.24
CA GLU A 145 16.24 -1.78 21.54
C GLU A 145 17.31 -1.14 20.63
N VAL A 146 18.42 -1.86 20.41
CA VAL A 146 19.50 -1.44 19.51
C VAL A 146 19.04 -1.46 18.05
N GLY A 147 18.27 -2.49 17.66
CA GLY A 147 17.73 -2.63 16.31
C GLY A 147 16.76 -1.50 15.96
N MET A 148 15.87 -1.13 16.88
CA MET A 148 14.94 -0.02 16.71
C MET A 148 15.67 1.33 16.61
N LYS A 149 16.70 1.54 17.43
CA LYS A 149 17.44 2.81 17.48
C LYS A 149 18.32 3.05 16.25
N TYR A 150 18.94 2.00 15.70
CA TYR A 150 19.95 2.10 14.64
C TYR A 150 19.51 1.51 13.30
N GLY A 151 18.24 1.11 13.16
CA GLY A 151 17.70 0.58 11.90
C GLY A 151 18.13 -0.86 11.61
N GLY A 152 18.29 -1.67 12.66
CA GLY A 152 18.64 -3.08 12.61
C GLY A 152 19.91 -3.42 13.39
N GLN A 153 19.87 -4.53 14.12
CA GLN A 153 21.01 -5.07 14.86
C GLN A 153 21.47 -6.37 14.19
N PRO A 154 22.74 -6.44 13.70
CA PRO A 154 23.27 -7.68 13.14
C PRO A 154 23.60 -8.68 14.26
N LEU A 155 23.02 -9.88 14.20
CA LEU A 155 23.37 -11.02 15.02
C LEU A 155 24.23 -11.97 14.20
N TRP A 156 25.41 -12.30 14.75
CA TRP A 156 26.44 -13.07 14.04
C TRP A 156 26.44 -14.54 14.42
N HIS A 157 26.75 -15.40 13.46
CA HIS A 157 26.82 -16.86 13.63
C HIS A 157 28.01 -17.42 12.86
N HIS A 158 28.62 -18.51 13.38
CA HIS A 158 29.49 -19.36 12.57
C HIS A 158 28.66 -20.06 11.50
N LEU A 159 29.29 -20.52 10.42
CA LEU A 159 28.62 -21.19 9.32
C LEU A 159 27.83 -22.43 9.79
N ASP A 160 28.48 -23.29 10.59
CA ASP A 160 27.84 -24.52 11.12
C ASP A 160 26.70 -24.20 12.12
N CYS A 161 26.91 -23.23 13.01
CA CYS A 161 25.87 -22.81 13.95
C CYS A 161 24.65 -22.22 13.24
N PHE A 162 24.88 -21.45 12.17
CA PHE A 162 23.81 -20.93 11.34
C PHE A 162 23.06 -22.08 10.63
N ALA A 163 23.77 -23.07 10.12
CA ALA A 163 23.16 -24.21 9.45
C ALA A 163 22.28 -25.04 10.39
N GLN A 164 22.71 -25.23 11.63
CA GLN A 164 21.91 -25.92 12.67
C GLN A 164 20.66 -25.16 13.07
N MET A 165 20.76 -23.83 13.17
CA MET A 165 19.65 -22.95 13.58
C MET A 165 18.86 -22.39 12.40
N ARG A 166 19.10 -22.81 11.16
CA ARG A 166 18.56 -22.18 9.96
C ARG A 166 17.01 -22.16 9.92
N SER A 167 16.36 -23.17 10.50
CA SER A 167 14.90 -23.24 10.59
C SER A 167 14.32 -22.19 11.55
N GLU A 168 14.97 -21.99 12.70
CA GLU A 168 14.60 -20.96 13.68
C GLU A 168 14.89 -19.55 13.15
N LEU A 169 16.03 -19.41 12.46
CA LEU A 169 16.41 -18.15 11.82
C LEU A 169 15.53 -17.82 10.61
N GLY A 170 14.83 -18.81 10.05
CA GLY A 170 13.93 -18.65 8.90
C GLY A 170 14.67 -18.53 7.56
N TRP A 171 15.83 -19.18 7.40
CA TRP A 171 16.56 -19.26 6.14
C TRP A 171 16.42 -20.65 5.50
N PHE A 172 15.68 -20.75 4.39
CA PHE A 172 15.40 -22.01 3.70
C PHE A 172 16.03 -22.10 2.30
N ASP A 173 16.66 -21.01 1.84
CA ASP A 173 17.26 -20.92 0.52
C ASP A 173 18.73 -21.41 0.54
N SER A 174 19.37 -21.54 -0.64
CA SER A 174 20.81 -21.86 -0.74
C SER A 174 21.66 -20.72 -0.16
N GLY A 175 22.79 -21.07 0.44
CA GLY A 175 23.80 -20.11 0.89
C GLY A 175 24.36 -19.23 -0.25
N GLU A 176 24.30 -19.70 -1.50
CA GLU A 176 24.70 -18.95 -2.69
C GLU A 176 23.86 -17.68 -2.92
N ASN A 177 22.62 -17.65 -2.43
CA ASN A 177 21.69 -16.53 -2.57
C ASN A 177 21.82 -15.50 -1.43
N MET A 178 22.78 -15.71 -0.53
CA MET A 178 22.99 -14.81 0.60
C MET A 178 23.82 -13.58 0.19
N LEU A 179 23.44 -12.42 0.72
CA LEU A 179 24.13 -11.15 0.43
C LEU A 179 25.60 -11.23 0.89
N GLY A 180 26.56 -11.02 -0.04
CA GLY A 180 27.98 -11.07 0.23
C GLY A 180 28.67 -12.38 -0.18
N TYR A 181 27.91 -13.41 -0.61
CA TYR A 181 28.46 -14.69 -1.05
C TYR A 181 29.53 -14.56 -2.14
N THR A 182 29.32 -13.68 -3.13
CA THR A 182 30.25 -13.46 -4.24
C THR A 182 31.58 -12.82 -3.84
N SER A 183 31.71 -12.30 -2.63
CA SER A 183 32.93 -11.71 -2.10
C SER A 183 33.81 -12.73 -1.32
N LEU A 184 33.35 -13.96 -1.17
CA LEU A 184 34.11 -15.06 -0.57
C LEU A 184 35.09 -15.68 -1.58
N THR A 185 36.13 -16.35 -1.06
CA THR A 185 37.01 -17.16 -1.90
C THR A 185 36.25 -18.33 -2.53
N SER A 186 36.79 -18.88 -3.62
CA SER A 186 36.13 -20.00 -4.32
C SER A 186 35.98 -21.25 -3.46
N ASP A 187 36.89 -21.44 -2.48
CA ASP A 187 36.83 -22.60 -1.59
C ASP A 187 35.84 -22.43 -0.48
N ASP A 188 35.75 -21.23 0.13
CA ASP A 188 34.70 -20.88 1.09
C ASP A 188 33.30 -20.88 0.43
N GLN A 189 33.21 -20.45 -0.82
CA GLN A 189 31.94 -20.54 -1.59
C GLN A 189 31.45 -21.99 -1.74
N LYS A 190 32.36 -22.92 -2.02
CA LYS A 190 32.03 -24.35 -2.09
C LYS A 190 31.59 -24.90 -0.74
N GLU A 191 32.31 -24.53 0.33
CA GLU A 191 31.95 -24.90 1.70
C GLU A 191 30.57 -24.41 2.10
N VAL A 192 30.28 -23.16 1.89
CA VAL A 192 28.95 -22.55 2.16
C VAL A 192 27.84 -23.24 1.35
N LYS A 193 28.10 -23.55 0.09
CA LYS A 193 27.13 -24.27 -0.75
C LYS A 193 26.84 -25.68 -0.25
N ASN A 194 27.87 -26.37 0.25
CA ASN A 194 27.72 -27.73 0.78
C ASN A 194 27.01 -27.74 2.13
N ILE A 195 27.29 -26.78 3.02
CA ILE A 195 26.70 -26.72 4.35
C ILE A 195 25.29 -26.12 4.34
N LEU A 196 25.00 -25.20 3.40
CA LEU A 196 23.70 -24.54 3.26
C LEU A 196 23.07 -24.80 1.87
N PRO A 197 22.70 -26.05 1.51
CA PRO A 197 21.95 -26.31 0.31
C PRO A 197 20.52 -25.77 0.44
N ALA A 198 19.82 -25.50 -0.67
CA ALA A 198 18.41 -25.16 -0.63
C ALA A 198 17.60 -26.34 -0.07
N ILE A 199 16.72 -26.08 0.90
CA ILE A 199 15.80 -27.10 1.42
C ILE A 199 14.65 -27.19 0.44
N LYS A 200 14.49 -28.35 -0.20
CA LYS A 200 13.31 -28.65 -1.04
C LYS A 200 12.10 -28.82 -0.12
N SER A 201 10.97 -28.29 -0.55
CA SER A 201 9.71 -28.30 0.22
C SER A 201 9.16 -29.71 0.54
N GLU A 202 9.80 -30.76 0.05
CA GLU A 202 9.40 -32.18 0.25
C GLU A 202 9.93 -32.81 1.55
N GLU A 203 10.84 -32.15 2.28
CA GLU A 203 11.48 -32.70 3.48
C GLU A 203 10.94 -32.15 4.82
N LEU A 204 9.83 -31.40 4.78
CA LEU A 204 9.15 -30.92 6.00
C LEU A 204 7.97 -31.86 6.35
N PRO A 205 7.74 -32.23 7.63
CA PRO A 205 6.68 -33.18 8.03
C PRO A 205 5.29 -32.72 7.61
N ASP A 206 4.68 -33.42 6.67
CA ASP A 206 3.57 -33.03 5.81
C ASP A 206 2.15 -33.27 6.36
N ALA A 207 1.89 -33.30 7.64
CA ALA A 207 0.54 -33.63 8.09
C ALA A 207 -0.38 -32.46 8.48
N LYS A 208 0.14 -31.22 8.65
CA LYS A 208 -0.69 -30.07 9.07
C LYS A 208 -0.55 -28.82 8.22
N ARG A 209 0.47 -28.72 7.37
CA ARG A 209 0.78 -27.50 6.61
C ARG A 209 0.11 -27.44 5.24
N SER A 210 -0.10 -28.59 4.60
CA SER A 210 -0.66 -28.64 3.23
C SER A 210 -2.14 -28.28 3.16
N LYS A 211 -2.93 -28.60 4.21
CA LYS A 211 -4.35 -28.22 4.25
C LYS A 211 -4.56 -26.74 4.58
N MET A 212 -3.77 -26.15 5.49
CA MET A 212 -3.89 -24.72 5.82
C MET A 212 -3.38 -23.83 4.67
N LYS A 213 -2.26 -24.18 4.04
CA LYS A 213 -1.67 -23.36 2.98
C LYS A 213 -2.47 -23.38 1.68
N LEU A 214 -3.08 -24.53 1.33
CA LEU A 214 -3.98 -24.62 0.16
C LEU A 214 -5.31 -23.89 0.38
N VAL A 215 -5.81 -23.84 1.61
CA VAL A 215 -7.03 -23.10 1.95
C VAL A 215 -6.74 -21.61 2.03
N GLU A 216 -5.62 -21.19 2.64
CA GLU A 216 -5.19 -19.77 2.68
C GLU A 216 -4.89 -19.23 1.28
N ASP A 217 -4.17 -19.99 0.42
CA ASP A 217 -3.85 -19.56 -0.96
C ASP A 217 -5.12 -19.50 -1.85
N THR A 218 -6.14 -20.32 -1.59
CA THR A 218 -7.42 -20.27 -2.32
C THR A 218 -8.30 -19.12 -1.85
N GLU A 219 -8.43 -18.90 -0.54
CA GLU A 219 -9.21 -17.80 0.03
C GLU A 219 -8.61 -16.42 -0.35
N GLU A 220 -7.29 -16.25 -0.27
CA GLU A 220 -6.60 -15.04 -0.70
C GLU A 220 -6.76 -14.76 -2.20
N ASN A 221 -6.78 -15.83 -3.02
CA ASN A 221 -6.95 -15.70 -4.46
C ASN A 221 -8.41 -15.39 -4.84
N GLU A 222 -9.37 -15.95 -4.12
CA GLU A 222 -10.79 -15.62 -4.25
C GLU A 222 -11.06 -14.17 -3.85
N GLU A 223 -10.53 -13.70 -2.73
CA GLU A 223 -10.66 -12.32 -2.28
C GLU A 223 -10.07 -11.34 -3.29
N LYS A 224 -8.88 -11.62 -3.83
CA LYS A 224 -8.27 -10.82 -4.91
C LYS A 224 -9.12 -10.79 -6.17
N ASN A 225 -9.74 -11.91 -6.54
CA ASN A 225 -10.63 -11.97 -7.68
C ASN A 225 -11.93 -11.16 -7.44
N HIS A 226 -12.48 -11.23 -6.23
CA HIS A 226 -13.65 -10.42 -5.86
C HIS A 226 -13.33 -8.92 -5.89
N LEU A 227 -12.18 -8.52 -5.35
CA LEU A 227 -11.70 -7.13 -5.40
C LEU A 227 -11.50 -6.64 -6.84
N LYS A 228 -10.93 -7.49 -7.69
CA LYS A 228 -10.78 -7.18 -9.10
C LYS A 228 -12.13 -7.00 -9.77
N ASN A 229 -13.04 -7.95 -9.60
CA ASN A 229 -14.36 -7.93 -10.26
C ASN A 229 -15.19 -6.70 -9.85
N GLN A 230 -15.18 -6.33 -8.56
CA GLN A 230 -15.87 -5.12 -8.12
C GLN A 230 -15.23 -3.84 -8.66
N ASN A 231 -13.89 -3.80 -8.74
CA ASN A 231 -13.17 -2.65 -9.29
C ASN A 231 -13.43 -2.51 -10.80
N ASP A 232 -13.39 -3.62 -11.53
CA ASP A 232 -13.66 -3.63 -12.97
C ASP A 232 -15.11 -3.19 -13.26
N ALA A 233 -16.08 -3.65 -12.47
CA ALA A 233 -17.48 -3.21 -12.59
C ALA A 233 -17.66 -1.71 -12.29
N PHE A 234 -17.02 -1.20 -11.24
CA PHE A 234 -17.03 0.22 -10.90
C PHE A 234 -16.47 1.09 -12.03
N PHE A 235 -15.29 0.72 -12.56
CA PHE A 235 -14.67 1.49 -13.62
C PHE A 235 -15.40 1.34 -14.96
N LEU A 236 -16.05 0.22 -15.23
CA LEU A 236 -16.91 0.06 -16.40
C LEU A 236 -18.02 1.13 -16.39
N PHE A 237 -18.79 1.21 -15.30
CA PHE A 237 -19.83 2.24 -15.19
C PHE A 237 -19.26 3.65 -15.20
N ARG A 238 -18.15 3.89 -14.50
CA ARG A 238 -17.53 5.21 -14.45
C ARG A 238 -17.08 5.72 -15.82
N ASP A 239 -16.48 4.86 -16.63
CA ASP A 239 -16.00 5.22 -17.97
C ASP A 239 -17.17 5.46 -18.93
N GLU A 240 -18.21 4.64 -18.89
CA GLU A 240 -19.43 4.85 -19.68
C GLU A 240 -20.13 6.16 -19.28
N LEU A 241 -20.29 6.40 -17.97
CA LEU A 241 -20.84 7.66 -17.48
C LEU A 241 -20.02 8.87 -17.96
N LYS A 242 -18.71 8.79 -17.89
CA LYS A 242 -17.81 9.89 -18.30
C LYS A 242 -17.88 10.16 -19.81
N SER A 243 -18.08 9.14 -20.61
CA SER A 243 -18.05 9.24 -22.06
C SER A 243 -19.34 9.78 -22.67
N VAL A 244 -20.51 9.42 -22.10
CA VAL A 244 -21.80 9.63 -22.79
C VAL A 244 -22.83 10.41 -22.00
N ILE A 245 -22.78 10.41 -20.63
CA ILE A 245 -23.86 10.98 -19.83
C ILE A 245 -23.70 12.49 -19.65
N LYS A 246 -24.81 13.22 -19.73
CA LYS A 246 -24.84 14.66 -19.41
C LYS A 246 -24.97 14.85 -17.91
N LYS A 247 -24.41 15.95 -17.39
CA LYS A 247 -24.42 16.26 -15.95
C LYS A 247 -25.84 16.27 -15.37
N ALA A 248 -26.81 16.87 -16.07
CA ALA A 248 -28.21 16.91 -15.63
C ALA A 248 -28.85 15.51 -15.52
N ASP A 249 -28.52 14.60 -16.45
CA ASP A 249 -29.02 13.23 -16.41
C ASP A 249 -28.36 12.41 -15.28
N LEU A 250 -27.10 12.75 -14.96
CA LEU A 250 -26.37 12.16 -13.84
C LEU A 250 -26.98 12.59 -12.49
N GLU A 251 -27.29 13.88 -12.35
CA GLU A 251 -28.00 14.44 -11.18
C GLU A 251 -29.38 13.81 -11.04
N LYS A 252 -30.17 13.69 -12.13
CA LYS A 252 -31.46 13.00 -12.14
C LYS A 252 -31.36 11.53 -11.70
N LEU A 253 -30.33 10.81 -12.12
CA LEU A 253 -30.07 9.43 -11.69
C LEU A 253 -29.83 9.34 -10.18
N LEU A 254 -29.05 10.23 -9.62
CA LEU A 254 -28.76 10.29 -8.18
C LEU A 254 -30.01 10.64 -7.38
N GLU A 255 -30.73 11.68 -7.79
CA GLU A 255 -31.99 12.14 -7.13
C GLU A 255 -33.06 11.07 -7.12
N SER A 256 -33.23 10.30 -8.21
CA SER A 256 -34.17 9.17 -8.29
C SER A 256 -33.88 8.05 -7.27
N ASN A 257 -32.67 8.04 -6.70
CA ASN A 257 -32.23 7.13 -5.65
C ASN A 257 -32.09 7.82 -4.28
N ASN A 258 -32.67 8.98 -4.08
CA ASN A 258 -32.54 9.80 -2.88
C ASN A 258 -31.08 10.15 -2.52
N GLN A 259 -30.22 10.22 -3.54
CA GLN A 259 -28.82 10.61 -3.37
C GLN A 259 -28.68 12.10 -3.73
N GLN A 260 -28.18 12.90 -2.80
CA GLN A 260 -27.88 14.30 -3.10
C GLN A 260 -26.59 14.38 -3.92
N PRO A 261 -26.62 15.02 -5.11
CA PRO A 261 -25.42 15.15 -5.94
C PRO A 261 -24.29 15.90 -5.23
N LEU A 262 -23.06 15.41 -5.34
CA LEU A 262 -21.88 16.10 -4.84
C LEU A 262 -21.60 17.33 -5.72
N THR A 263 -21.49 18.50 -5.10
CA THR A 263 -21.26 19.76 -5.79
C THR A 263 -19.76 20.08 -5.93
N GLY A 264 -19.41 20.88 -6.95
CA GLY A 264 -18.07 21.47 -7.10
C GLY A 264 -17.06 20.62 -7.87
N ASP A 265 -17.22 19.31 -7.96
CA ASP A 265 -16.24 18.42 -8.60
C ASP A 265 -16.94 17.36 -9.47
N SER A 266 -16.80 17.49 -10.79
CA SER A 266 -17.41 16.54 -11.74
C SER A 266 -16.87 15.11 -11.61
N GLU A 267 -15.63 14.91 -11.24
CA GLU A 267 -15.04 13.59 -11.05
C GLU A 267 -15.64 12.90 -9.81
N ARG A 268 -15.87 13.64 -8.72
CA ARG A 268 -16.56 13.11 -7.53
C ARG A 268 -17.99 12.75 -7.79
N LEU A 269 -18.70 13.53 -8.62
CA LEU A 269 -20.05 13.24 -9.03
C LEU A 269 -20.13 11.95 -9.86
N LEU A 270 -19.17 11.73 -10.75
CA LEU A 270 -19.00 10.48 -11.50
C LEU A 270 -18.70 9.30 -10.59
N ASP A 271 -17.83 9.47 -9.61
CA ASP A 271 -17.50 8.43 -8.63
C ASP A 271 -18.72 8.06 -7.78
N GLN A 272 -19.54 9.04 -7.36
CA GLN A 272 -20.77 8.83 -6.62
C GLN A 272 -21.80 8.03 -7.46
N ALA A 273 -21.97 8.39 -8.72
CA ALA A 273 -22.91 7.68 -9.59
C ALA A 273 -22.40 6.28 -9.96
N ALA A 274 -21.10 6.09 -10.19
CA ALA A 274 -20.51 4.78 -10.43
C ALA A 274 -20.66 3.86 -9.19
N ASP A 275 -20.49 4.40 -7.98
CA ASP A 275 -20.71 3.68 -6.72
C ASP A 275 -22.19 3.25 -6.58
N LEU A 276 -23.12 4.15 -6.88
CA LEU A 276 -24.56 3.85 -6.91
C LEU A 276 -24.90 2.71 -7.88
N LEU A 277 -24.39 2.77 -9.10
CA LEU A 277 -24.68 1.75 -10.13
C LEU A 277 -24.05 0.39 -9.81
N THR A 278 -22.90 0.39 -9.16
CA THR A 278 -22.14 -0.83 -8.84
C THR A 278 -22.68 -1.51 -7.58
N PHE A 279 -22.90 -0.74 -6.52
CA PHE A 279 -23.19 -1.29 -5.19
C PHE A 279 -24.62 -1.02 -4.68
N GLY A 280 -25.33 -0.11 -5.30
CA GLY A 280 -26.66 0.35 -4.84
C GLY A 280 -26.60 1.66 -4.05
N ALA A 281 -27.79 2.22 -3.75
CA ALA A 281 -27.92 3.49 -3.05
C ALA A 281 -27.60 3.36 -1.56
N ILE A 282 -26.80 4.27 -1.03
CA ILE A 282 -26.50 4.35 0.42
C ILE A 282 -27.69 5.06 1.11
N GLU A 283 -28.12 4.54 2.26
CA GLU A 283 -29.15 5.18 3.08
C GLU A 283 -28.65 6.53 3.63
N SER A 284 -29.59 7.45 3.88
CA SER A 284 -29.26 8.77 4.40
C SER A 284 -28.55 8.70 5.77
N CYS A 285 -27.69 9.66 6.03
CA CYS A 285 -26.95 9.77 7.27
C CYS A 285 -27.90 9.90 8.48
N SER A 286 -27.70 9.08 9.49
CA SER A 286 -28.51 9.12 10.73
C SER A 286 -28.31 10.40 11.57
N GLU A 287 -27.22 11.15 11.33
CA GLU A 287 -26.89 12.34 12.12
C GLU A 287 -27.35 13.64 11.45
N CYS A 288 -27.21 13.77 10.14
CA CYS A 288 -27.52 15.01 9.42
C CYS A 288 -28.54 14.83 8.29
N ALA A 289 -29.13 13.64 8.13
CA ALA A 289 -30.06 13.26 7.08
C ALA A 289 -29.55 13.46 5.63
N SER A 290 -28.29 13.87 5.42
CA SER A 290 -27.68 13.97 4.09
C SER A 290 -27.41 12.59 3.50
N SER A 291 -27.51 12.48 2.18
CA SER A 291 -27.12 11.29 1.42
C SER A 291 -25.84 11.49 0.61
N GLN A 292 -25.05 12.52 0.94
CA GLN A 292 -23.76 12.79 0.33
C GLN A 292 -22.66 12.01 1.05
N PHE A 293 -22.26 10.87 0.51
CA PHE A 293 -21.16 10.09 1.02
C PHE A 293 -20.01 10.03 0.03
N ILE A 294 -18.78 10.16 0.54
CA ILE A 294 -17.54 10.07 -0.23
C ILE A 294 -16.78 8.85 0.27
N PHE A 295 -16.44 7.95 -0.66
CA PHE A 295 -15.58 6.81 -0.32
C PHE A 295 -14.17 7.28 0.01
N ASN A 296 -13.67 6.87 1.17
CA ASN A 296 -12.33 7.15 1.63
C ASN A 296 -11.74 5.84 2.18
N ARG A 297 -10.56 5.47 1.75
CA ARG A 297 -9.67 4.38 2.16
C ARG A 297 -10.34 3.17 2.84
N SER A 298 -11.01 3.36 3.97
CA SER A 298 -11.58 2.30 4.81
C SER A 298 -13.09 2.33 4.92
N GLY A 299 -13.77 3.25 4.20
CA GLY A 299 -15.23 3.38 4.26
C GLY A 299 -15.75 4.65 3.62
N TYR A 300 -16.89 5.10 4.07
CA TYR A 300 -17.62 6.25 3.55
C TYR A 300 -17.70 7.34 4.60
N ILE A 301 -17.35 8.55 4.24
CA ILE A 301 -17.45 9.73 5.09
C ILE A 301 -18.63 10.56 4.60
N CYS A 302 -19.49 10.98 5.53
CA CYS A 302 -20.58 11.88 5.22
C CYS A 302 -20.03 13.28 4.89
N ASN A 303 -20.48 13.86 3.78
CA ASN A 303 -20.13 15.21 3.36
C ASN A 303 -21.21 16.24 3.66
N GLY A 304 -22.25 15.85 4.42
CA GLY A 304 -23.33 16.72 4.85
C GLY A 304 -22.90 17.71 5.95
N ASN A 305 -23.85 18.50 6.41
CA ASN A 305 -23.64 19.46 7.49
C ASN A 305 -24.59 19.13 8.66
N LEU A 306 -24.09 19.18 9.89
CA LEU A 306 -24.88 19.12 11.12
C LEU A 306 -25.56 20.45 11.41
N SER A 307 -24.91 21.55 11.06
CA SER A 307 -25.40 22.93 11.16
C SER A 307 -24.82 23.76 10.02
N GLU A 308 -25.20 25.03 9.93
CA GLU A 308 -24.69 25.98 8.93
C GLU A 308 -23.14 26.05 8.92
N TRP A 309 -22.51 25.85 10.06
CA TRP A 309 -21.06 26.01 10.26
C TRP A 309 -20.32 24.69 10.57
N THR A 310 -21.05 23.60 10.82
CA THR A 310 -20.44 22.34 11.29
C THR A 310 -20.66 21.23 10.29
N LYS A 311 -19.56 20.66 9.77
CA LYS A 311 -19.58 19.48 8.89
C LYS A 311 -19.96 18.22 9.67
N CYS A 312 -20.71 17.33 9.04
CA CYS A 312 -20.90 15.98 9.55
C CYS A 312 -19.63 15.17 9.37
N THR A 313 -19.21 14.46 10.42
CA THR A 313 -18.02 13.59 10.42
C THR A 313 -18.37 12.10 10.50
N LYS A 314 -19.63 11.75 10.26
CA LYS A 314 -20.10 10.35 10.32
C LYS A 314 -19.31 9.49 9.35
N PHE A 315 -18.75 8.42 9.88
CA PHE A 315 -18.03 7.40 9.12
C PHE A 315 -18.80 6.09 9.10
N LEU A 316 -18.90 5.46 7.93
CA LEU A 316 -19.57 4.18 7.71
C LEU A 316 -18.58 3.21 7.04
N ALA A 317 -18.14 2.19 7.77
CA ALA A 317 -17.28 1.15 7.19
C ALA A 317 -18.06 0.25 6.22
N LYS A 318 -19.31 -0.08 6.57
CA LYS A 318 -20.21 -0.90 5.77
C LYS A 318 -21.59 -0.23 5.76
N PRO A 319 -21.87 0.68 4.79
CA PRO A 319 -23.17 1.35 4.74
C PRO A 319 -24.29 0.36 4.37
N THR A 320 -25.47 0.58 4.92
CA THR A 320 -26.71 -0.06 4.45
C THR A 320 -27.04 0.47 3.06
N ARG A 321 -27.43 -0.42 2.15
CA ARG A 321 -27.71 -0.06 0.75
C ARG A 321 -29.07 -0.61 0.30
N SER A 322 -29.71 0.15 -0.54
CA SER A 322 -30.92 -0.25 -1.27
C SER A 322 -30.61 -0.44 -2.76
N ALA A 323 -31.50 -1.18 -3.46
CA ALA A 323 -31.33 -1.43 -4.89
C ALA A 323 -31.36 -0.13 -5.69
N CYS A 324 -30.45 -0.01 -6.66
CA CYS A 324 -30.42 1.13 -7.57
C CYS A 324 -31.67 1.16 -8.46
N LYS A 325 -32.36 2.30 -8.47
CA LYS A 325 -33.52 2.59 -9.33
C LYS A 325 -33.06 3.45 -10.49
N VAL A 326 -33.10 2.91 -11.71
CA VAL A 326 -32.80 3.67 -12.91
C VAL A 326 -34.12 4.07 -13.61
N PRO A 327 -34.38 5.38 -13.82
CA PRO A 327 -35.54 5.86 -14.57
C PRO A 327 -35.59 5.28 -15.99
N THR A 328 -36.80 4.95 -16.47
CA THR A 328 -36.99 4.36 -17.81
C THR A 328 -36.44 5.24 -18.92
N GLU A 329 -36.65 6.56 -18.81
CA GLU A 329 -36.13 7.54 -19.76
C GLU A 329 -34.58 7.49 -19.88
N LEU A 330 -33.88 7.26 -18.78
CA LEU A 330 -32.44 7.15 -18.79
C LEU A 330 -31.96 5.81 -19.36
N LYS A 331 -32.73 4.73 -19.15
CA LYS A 331 -32.44 3.42 -19.74
C LYS A 331 -32.58 3.41 -21.26
N GLU A 332 -33.59 4.10 -21.78
CA GLU A 332 -33.84 4.27 -23.22
C GLU A 332 -32.72 5.12 -23.85
N LYS A 333 -32.31 6.20 -23.17
CA LYS A 333 -31.28 7.12 -23.63
C LYS A 333 -29.87 6.53 -23.52
N TYR A 334 -29.61 5.72 -22.50
CA TYR A 334 -28.30 5.15 -22.16
C TYR A 334 -28.43 3.63 -21.93
N PRO A 335 -28.33 2.80 -22.99
CA PRO A 335 -28.59 1.35 -22.92
C PRO A 335 -27.71 0.59 -21.92
N PHE A 336 -26.49 1.06 -21.61
CA PHE A 336 -25.61 0.43 -20.62
C PHE A 336 -26.21 0.42 -19.20
N LEU A 337 -27.14 1.34 -18.89
CA LEU A 337 -27.84 1.37 -17.61
C LEU A 337 -28.77 0.17 -17.39
N ASN A 338 -29.06 -0.63 -18.42
CA ASN A 338 -29.78 -1.90 -18.28
C ASN A 338 -28.95 -3.00 -17.64
N LEU A 339 -27.62 -2.85 -17.63
CA LEU A 339 -26.68 -3.79 -16.99
C LEU A 339 -26.59 -3.65 -15.47
N VAL A 340 -27.26 -2.65 -14.90
CA VAL A 340 -27.22 -2.38 -13.47
C VAL A 340 -27.84 -3.53 -12.68
N ASN A 341 -27.09 -4.02 -11.70
CA ASN A 341 -27.55 -5.10 -10.85
C ASN A 341 -28.71 -4.64 -9.95
N LYS A 342 -29.79 -5.45 -9.89
CA LYS A 342 -30.96 -5.16 -9.07
C LYS A 342 -30.76 -5.48 -7.58
N VAL A 343 -29.71 -6.22 -7.25
CA VAL A 343 -29.41 -6.61 -5.86
C VAL A 343 -28.26 -5.74 -5.35
N PRO A 344 -28.44 -5.01 -4.25
CA PRO A 344 -27.36 -4.22 -3.67
C PRO A 344 -26.24 -5.13 -3.18
N SER A 345 -24.98 -4.69 -3.32
CA SER A 345 -23.81 -5.42 -2.90
C SER A 345 -22.98 -4.63 -1.91
N VAL A 346 -22.28 -5.33 -1.04
CA VAL A 346 -21.34 -4.70 -0.09
C VAL A 346 -20.01 -4.49 -0.78
N ARG A 347 -19.49 -3.27 -0.75
CA ARG A 347 -18.14 -2.97 -1.25
C ARG A 347 -17.11 -3.63 -0.34
N ILE A 348 -16.24 -4.47 -0.91
CA ILE A 348 -15.10 -5.07 -0.21
C ILE A 348 -14.02 -4.00 -0.10
N ILE A 349 -13.53 -3.77 1.12
CA ILE A 349 -12.55 -2.74 1.42
C ILE A 349 -11.28 -3.45 1.94
N GLN A 350 -10.16 -3.21 1.28
CA GLN A 350 -8.87 -3.70 1.75
C GLN A 350 -8.37 -2.86 2.93
N ASN A 351 -7.90 -3.53 3.97
CA ASN A 351 -7.18 -2.84 5.03
C ASN A 351 -5.70 -2.73 4.62
N LEU A 352 -5.29 -1.56 4.17
CA LEU A 352 -3.92 -1.26 3.72
C LEU A 352 -3.22 -0.37 4.75
N PRO A 353 -2.57 -0.93 5.79
CA PRO A 353 -1.93 -0.14 6.82
C PRO A 353 -0.75 0.66 6.25
N PRO A 354 -0.50 1.87 6.75
CA PRO A 354 0.71 2.61 6.44
C PRO A 354 1.95 1.86 6.90
N SER A 355 3.09 2.11 6.25
CA SER A 355 4.36 1.55 6.67
C SER A 355 4.76 2.04 8.07
N GLU A 356 5.52 1.24 8.80
CA GLU A 356 6.06 1.60 10.12
C GLU A 356 6.79 2.95 10.09
N ARG A 357 7.51 3.23 9.00
CA ARG A 357 8.20 4.51 8.79
C ARG A 357 7.25 5.70 8.79
N THR A 358 6.07 5.55 8.21
CA THR A 358 5.03 6.59 8.19
C THR A 358 4.40 6.75 9.58
N LEU A 359 4.12 5.65 10.26
CA LEU A 359 3.57 5.66 11.62
C LEU A 359 4.52 6.34 12.61
N LEU A 360 5.82 6.02 12.56
CA LEU A 360 6.84 6.64 13.42
C LEU A 360 7.02 8.13 13.16
N LYS A 361 6.89 8.61 11.92
CA LYS A 361 6.92 10.05 11.63
C LYS A 361 5.73 10.78 12.25
N ASN A 362 4.53 10.21 12.14
CA ASN A 362 3.33 10.81 12.70
C ASN A 362 3.35 10.85 14.25
N SER A 363 3.95 9.84 14.91
CA SER A 363 4.10 9.84 16.36
C SER A 363 5.06 10.91 16.87
N ARG A 364 6.15 11.18 16.15
CA ARG A 364 7.13 12.23 16.52
C ARG A 364 6.58 13.65 16.38
N ILE A 365 5.70 13.88 15.41
CA ILE A 365 5.04 15.19 15.23
C ILE A 365 4.11 15.48 16.42
N LYS A 366 3.44 14.46 16.97
CA LYS A 366 2.55 14.61 18.15
C LYS A 366 3.30 14.84 19.46
N GLY A 367 4.45 14.21 19.67
CA GLY A 367 5.24 14.40 20.90
C GLY A 367 5.85 15.80 21.05
N ASN A 368 6.01 16.56 19.97
CA ASN A 368 6.50 17.95 20.03
C ASN A 368 5.40 18.98 20.32
N THR A 369 4.12 18.63 20.20
CA THR A 369 3.00 19.54 20.51
C THR A 369 2.56 19.48 21.97
N ASP A 370 2.82 18.37 22.66
CA ASP A 370 2.42 18.19 24.06
C ASP A 370 3.43 18.79 25.06
N GLU A 371 4.65 19.18 24.63
CA GLU A 371 5.65 19.81 25.50
C GLU A 371 5.55 21.34 25.58
N PHE A 372 4.66 21.99 24.81
CA PHE A 372 4.58 23.46 24.77
C PHE A 372 3.42 24.09 25.57
N ASP A 373 2.50 23.29 26.12
CA ASP A 373 1.33 23.80 26.88
C ASP A 373 1.54 23.83 28.42
N GLY A 374 2.78 23.82 28.88
CA GLY A 374 3.10 23.70 30.31
C GLY A 374 3.86 24.88 30.96
N LEU A 375 3.84 26.10 30.41
CA LEU A 375 4.48 27.27 31.00
C LEU A 375 3.63 28.56 30.86
N GLU A 376 2.52 28.63 31.55
CA GLU A 376 1.89 29.87 32.03
C GLU A 376 1.55 29.64 33.48
N GLY A 377 2.24 30.26 34.39
CA GLY A 377 2.24 31.62 34.82
C GLY A 377 1.81 31.61 36.24
N SER A 378 2.75 31.54 37.20
CA SER A 378 2.53 31.96 38.56
C SER A 378 3.34 33.26 38.74
N GLU A 379 2.68 34.38 38.59
CA GLU A 379 3.14 35.65 39.16
C GLU A 379 2.10 36.12 40.16
N ASP A 380 2.59 36.27 41.39
CA ASP A 380 1.97 37.01 42.49
C ASP A 380 1.90 38.53 42.19
#